data_f626faadf8a98b9a4207fd5ce12c98cc
#
_entry.id   f626faadf8a98b9a4207fd5ce12c98cc
#
_cell.length_a   1.000
_cell.length_b   1.000
_cell.length_c   1.000
_cell.angle_alpha   90.00
_cell.angle_beta   90.00
_cell.angle_gamma   90.00
#
_symmetry.space_group_name_H-M   'P 1'
#
loop_
_entity.id
_entity.type
_entity.pdbx_description
1 polymer ?
#
loop_
_entity_poly.entity_id
_entity_poly.type
_entity_poly.pdbx_seq_one_letter_code
_entity_poly.pdbx_strand_id
1 'polypeptide(L)'
;MKKEYVYKGFERFWHWTQAVLILFLGVTGFEIHGSIKFFGYEQAVKYHNVAAISFLVLIAFAIFWHLTTGEWRQYLPTWKNLRAQAEYYVFGIFRHAPHPTRKTMLSKLNPLQKLVYAGLKVLVMPVMVLSGLLYMFYRYPQRYEVISLNVHGLELIAIVHTIGAFLLLSFFVAHLYLITTGHTVTSNLKAMLTGYEDLPEESDTKKDDFKTTVPVLSK
;
A
#
# COMPACT_ATOMS: atom_id res chain seq x y z
N MET A 1 14.34 4.77 -23.87
CA MET A 1 13.70 5.06 -22.56
C MET A 1 14.00 6.50 -22.17
N LYS A 2 13.00 7.25 -21.74
CA LYS A 2 13.13 8.64 -21.30
C LYS A 2 12.96 8.74 -19.78
N LYS A 3 13.85 9.46 -19.11
CA LYS A 3 13.79 9.68 -17.68
C LYS A 3 12.76 10.76 -17.36
N GLU A 4 11.68 10.38 -16.67
CA GLU A 4 10.57 11.27 -16.34
C GLU A 4 10.41 11.41 -14.83
N TYR A 5 9.97 12.61 -14.38
CA TYR A 5 9.69 12.86 -12.96
C TYR A 5 8.26 12.40 -12.62
N VAL A 6 8.14 11.18 -12.11
CA VAL A 6 6.87 10.47 -11.89
C VAL A 6 6.33 10.70 -10.49
N TYR A 7 7.18 10.62 -9.45
CA TYR A 7 6.77 10.70 -8.05
C TYR A 7 7.10 12.07 -7.46
N LYS A 8 6.05 12.85 -7.15
CA LYS A 8 6.18 14.18 -6.56
C LYS A 8 6.80 14.12 -5.15
N GLY A 9 7.40 15.24 -4.70
CA GLY A 9 8.06 15.30 -3.40
C GLY A 9 7.16 14.89 -2.23
N PHE A 10 5.90 15.34 -2.22
CA PHE A 10 4.94 14.95 -1.19
C PHE A 10 4.58 13.45 -1.23
N GLU A 11 4.42 12.86 -2.43
CA GLU A 11 4.15 11.42 -2.56
C GLU A 11 5.27 10.58 -1.93
N ARG A 12 6.53 10.98 -2.14
CA ARG A 12 7.71 10.32 -1.58
C ARG A 12 7.81 10.51 -0.06
N PHE A 13 7.62 11.74 0.42
CA PHE A 13 7.58 12.05 1.85
C PHE A 13 6.50 11.22 2.57
N TRP A 14 5.28 11.28 2.09
CA TRP A 14 4.16 10.50 2.63
C TRP A 14 4.43 9.00 2.62
N HIS A 15 4.92 8.46 1.51
CA HIS A 15 5.22 7.03 1.38
C HIS A 15 6.26 6.57 2.41
N TRP A 16 7.38 7.28 2.54
CA TRP A 16 8.44 6.87 3.46
C TRP A 16 8.06 7.06 4.92
N THR A 17 7.39 8.15 5.27
CA THR A 17 6.86 8.38 6.62
C THR A 17 5.85 7.30 6.99
N GLN A 18 4.93 6.98 6.07
CA GLN A 18 3.98 5.88 6.25
C GLN A 18 4.68 4.53 6.44
N ALA A 19 5.69 4.22 5.63
CA ALA A 19 6.44 2.96 5.74
C ALA A 19 7.12 2.82 7.11
N VAL A 20 7.79 3.87 7.59
CA VAL A 20 8.42 3.88 8.92
C VAL A 20 7.38 3.70 10.02
N LEU A 21 6.27 4.43 9.97
CA LEU A 21 5.20 4.34 10.98
C LEU A 21 4.55 2.95 11.00
N ILE A 22 4.26 2.34 9.84
CA ILE A 22 3.67 0.99 9.76
C ILE A 22 4.62 -0.06 10.31
N LEU A 23 5.91 0.01 9.98
CA LEU A 23 6.91 -0.91 10.53
C LEU A 23 7.04 -0.77 12.04
N PHE A 24 7.06 0.45 12.55
CA PHE A 24 7.14 0.72 13.97
C PHE A 24 5.88 0.26 14.72
N LEU A 25 4.68 0.49 14.14
CA LEU A 25 3.42 -0.04 14.65
C LEU A 25 3.42 -1.58 14.66
N GLY A 26 3.98 -2.22 13.64
CA GLY A 26 4.15 -3.67 13.60
C GLY A 26 5.02 -4.17 14.74
N VAL A 27 6.22 -3.60 14.91
CA VAL A 27 7.14 -3.98 16.00
C VAL A 27 6.50 -3.80 17.37
N THR A 28 5.95 -2.63 17.64
CA THR A 28 5.27 -2.36 18.94
C THR A 28 4.02 -3.21 19.13
N GLY A 29 3.28 -3.53 18.07
CA GLY A 29 2.14 -4.43 18.10
C GLY A 29 2.53 -5.86 18.47
N PHE A 30 3.57 -6.42 17.86
CA PHE A 30 4.09 -7.76 18.21
C PHE A 30 4.61 -7.80 19.66
N GLU A 31 5.17 -6.71 20.17
CA GLU A 31 5.60 -6.64 21.56
C GLU A 31 4.40 -6.61 22.54
N ILE A 32 3.34 -5.85 22.22
CA ILE A 32 2.10 -5.82 23.01
C ILE A 32 1.46 -7.21 23.08
N HIS A 33 1.55 -8.00 22.00
CA HIS A 33 1.11 -9.39 21.97
C HIS A 33 2.09 -10.38 22.65
N GLY A 34 3.23 -9.90 23.15
CA GLY A 34 4.22 -10.74 23.85
C GLY A 34 5.09 -11.62 22.95
N SER A 35 5.02 -11.42 21.61
CA SER A 35 5.82 -12.20 20.64
C SER A 35 7.29 -11.80 20.62
N ILE A 36 7.61 -10.57 20.95
CA ILE A 36 8.97 -10.01 21.03
C ILE A 36 9.08 -9.10 22.27
N LYS A 37 10.33 -8.78 22.68
CA LYS A 37 10.59 -7.89 23.83
C LYS A 37 11.71 -6.92 23.49
N PHE A 38 11.39 -5.62 23.35
CA PHE A 38 12.36 -4.56 23.10
C PHE A 38 12.25 -3.40 24.10
N PHE A 39 11.03 -2.88 24.31
CA PHE A 39 10.78 -1.66 25.10
C PHE A 39 10.14 -1.96 26.47
N GLY A 40 9.53 -3.15 26.63
CA GLY A 40 8.63 -3.49 27.70
C GLY A 40 7.17 -3.06 27.40
N TYR A 41 6.23 -3.83 27.92
CA TYR A 41 4.79 -3.73 27.60
C TYR A 41 4.24 -2.29 27.69
N GLU A 42 4.50 -1.59 28.79
CA GLU A 42 3.97 -0.24 29.01
C GLU A 42 4.52 0.78 27.98
N GLN A 43 5.82 0.70 27.70
CA GLN A 43 6.46 1.57 26.71
C GLN A 43 6.02 1.21 25.31
N ALA A 44 5.90 -0.08 24.99
CA ALA A 44 5.39 -0.53 23.69
C ALA A 44 3.98 0.03 23.42
N VAL A 45 3.08 -0.05 24.40
CA VAL A 45 1.74 0.53 24.27
C VAL A 45 1.78 2.04 24.07
N LYS A 46 2.63 2.76 24.82
CA LYS A 46 2.77 4.21 24.67
C LYS A 46 3.28 4.59 23.29
N TYR A 47 4.31 3.90 22.80
CA TYR A 47 4.90 4.16 21.49
C TYR A 47 3.94 3.78 20.36
N HIS A 48 3.22 2.67 20.49
CA HIS A 48 2.18 2.26 19.55
C HIS A 48 1.10 3.33 19.39
N ASN A 49 0.58 3.86 20.50
CA ASN A 49 -0.44 4.91 20.50
C ASN A 49 0.07 6.20 19.87
N VAL A 50 1.30 6.64 20.21
CA VAL A 50 1.90 7.86 19.63
C VAL A 50 2.09 7.67 18.11
N ALA A 51 2.61 6.54 17.68
CA ALA A 51 2.79 6.23 16.26
C ALA A 51 1.44 6.14 15.52
N ALA A 52 0.41 5.55 16.16
CA ALA A 52 -0.94 5.47 15.59
C ALA A 52 -1.56 6.85 15.38
N ILE A 53 -1.48 7.75 16.37
CA ILE A 53 -1.96 9.13 16.23
C ILE A 53 -1.17 9.89 15.16
N SER A 54 0.15 9.74 15.12
CA SER A 54 0.99 10.35 14.07
C SER A 54 0.58 9.84 12.68
N PHE A 55 0.25 8.55 12.57
CA PHE A 55 -0.21 7.96 11.33
C PHE A 55 -1.60 8.48 10.91
N LEU A 56 -2.53 8.68 11.85
CA LEU A 56 -3.83 9.31 11.57
C LEU A 56 -3.67 10.74 11.03
N VAL A 57 -2.77 11.52 11.62
CA VAL A 57 -2.46 12.87 11.11
C VAL A 57 -1.91 12.80 9.70
N LEU A 58 -0.98 11.88 9.43
CA LEU A 58 -0.43 11.66 8.09
C LEU A 58 -1.52 11.25 7.08
N ILE A 59 -2.45 10.38 7.46
CA ILE A 59 -3.60 9.97 6.63
C ILE A 59 -4.46 11.19 6.28
N ALA A 60 -4.77 12.06 7.25
CA ALA A 60 -5.57 13.25 7.01
C ALA A 60 -4.90 14.19 5.98
N PHE A 61 -3.59 14.43 6.11
CA PHE A 61 -2.83 15.20 5.13
C PHE A 61 -2.78 14.52 3.75
N ALA A 62 -2.61 13.21 3.71
CA ALA A 62 -2.61 12.45 2.46
C ALA A 62 -3.97 12.52 1.75
N ILE A 63 -5.08 12.40 2.47
CA ILE A 63 -6.43 12.55 1.91
C ILE A 63 -6.61 13.96 1.35
N PHE A 64 -6.27 14.99 2.14
CA PHE A 64 -6.34 16.38 1.69
C PHE A 64 -5.55 16.61 0.39
N TRP A 65 -4.29 16.15 0.36
CA TRP A 65 -3.44 16.28 -0.82
C TRP A 65 -4.02 15.55 -2.04
N HIS A 66 -4.49 14.31 -1.87
CA HIS A 66 -5.07 13.54 -2.97
C HIS A 66 -6.34 14.21 -3.54
N LEU A 67 -7.19 14.77 -2.69
CA LEU A 67 -8.40 15.46 -3.10
C LEU A 67 -8.10 16.78 -3.83
N THR A 68 -7.17 17.58 -3.31
CA THR A 68 -6.82 18.89 -3.88
C THR A 68 -6.04 18.78 -5.18
N THR A 69 -5.21 17.75 -5.34
CA THR A 69 -4.40 17.55 -6.55
C THR A 69 -5.05 16.66 -7.60
N GLY A 70 -6.15 15.98 -7.27
CA GLY A 70 -6.80 15.01 -8.15
C GLY A 70 -6.05 13.67 -8.30
N GLU A 71 -4.95 13.45 -7.59
CA GLU A 71 -4.13 12.23 -7.65
C GLU A 71 -4.88 10.98 -7.14
N TRP A 72 -6.01 11.13 -6.43
CA TRP A 72 -6.86 10.01 -6.04
C TRP A 72 -7.35 9.18 -7.23
N ARG A 73 -7.46 9.77 -8.43
CA ARG A 73 -7.89 9.09 -9.66
C ARG A 73 -6.96 7.94 -10.07
N GLN A 74 -5.70 7.99 -9.66
CA GLN A 74 -4.72 6.92 -9.92
C GLN A 74 -5.09 5.59 -9.24
N TYR A 75 -5.88 5.64 -8.16
CA TYR A 75 -6.31 4.47 -7.39
C TYR A 75 -7.66 3.90 -7.82
N LEU A 76 -8.34 4.51 -8.80
CA LEU A 76 -9.59 3.96 -9.30
C LEU A 76 -9.37 2.60 -9.93
N PRO A 77 -10.01 1.54 -9.42
CA PRO A 77 -9.87 0.20 -9.96
C PRO A 77 -10.27 0.13 -11.43
N THR A 78 -9.59 -0.70 -12.19
CA THR A 78 -9.95 -1.02 -13.58
C THR A 78 -9.85 -2.54 -13.78
N TRP A 79 -10.85 -3.10 -14.43
CA TRP A 79 -10.91 -4.53 -14.75
C TRP A 79 -10.16 -4.89 -16.03
N LYS A 80 -9.81 -3.86 -16.84
CA LYS A 80 -9.08 -4.07 -18.11
C LYS A 80 -7.69 -4.66 -17.80
N ASN A 81 -7.35 -5.77 -18.46
CA ASN A 81 -6.07 -6.48 -18.31
C ASN A 81 -5.77 -7.02 -16.89
N LEU A 82 -6.75 -7.07 -15.98
CA LEU A 82 -6.54 -7.53 -14.60
C LEU A 82 -6.10 -9.02 -14.57
N ARG A 83 -6.78 -9.88 -15.34
CA ARG A 83 -6.44 -11.31 -15.44
C ARG A 83 -5.04 -11.52 -16.02
N ALA A 84 -4.72 -10.85 -17.13
CA ALA A 84 -3.39 -10.92 -17.75
C ALA A 84 -2.28 -10.46 -16.77
N GLN A 85 -2.56 -9.42 -15.96
CA GLN A 85 -1.63 -8.95 -14.96
C GLN A 85 -1.45 -9.93 -13.80
N ALA A 86 -2.51 -10.60 -13.36
CA ALA A 86 -2.43 -11.64 -12.33
C ALA A 86 -1.65 -12.86 -12.83
N GLU A 87 -1.96 -13.35 -14.05
CA GLU A 87 -1.25 -14.46 -14.69
C GLU A 87 0.25 -14.15 -14.88
N TYR A 88 0.57 -12.88 -15.22
CA TYR A 88 1.96 -12.45 -15.33
C TYR A 88 2.70 -12.57 -13.99
N TYR A 89 2.14 -12.12 -12.88
CA TYR A 89 2.81 -12.19 -11.57
C TYR A 89 2.89 -13.62 -11.01
N VAL A 90 1.96 -14.50 -11.35
CA VAL A 90 1.96 -15.89 -10.86
C VAL A 90 2.89 -16.77 -11.72
N PHE A 91 2.92 -16.59 -13.03
CA PHE A 91 3.63 -17.46 -13.94
C PHE A 91 4.57 -16.72 -14.90
N GLY A 92 4.12 -15.58 -15.44
CA GLY A 92 4.81 -14.87 -16.53
C GLY A 92 6.19 -14.36 -16.14
N ILE A 93 6.33 -13.89 -14.91
CA ILE A 93 7.59 -13.35 -14.36
C ILE A 93 8.71 -14.42 -14.38
N PHE A 94 8.37 -15.68 -14.06
CA PHE A 94 9.32 -16.79 -14.03
C PHE A 94 9.64 -17.31 -15.44
N ARG A 95 8.82 -16.95 -16.45
CA ARG A 95 8.97 -17.35 -17.85
C ARG A 95 9.50 -16.22 -18.73
N HIS A 96 9.95 -15.11 -18.12
CA HIS A 96 10.42 -13.90 -18.83
C HIS A 96 9.40 -13.39 -19.87
N ALA A 97 8.09 -13.56 -19.60
CA ALA A 97 7.03 -13.07 -20.46
C ALA A 97 7.05 -11.53 -20.52
N PRO A 98 6.61 -10.92 -21.63
CA PRO A 98 6.49 -9.46 -21.70
C PRO A 98 5.44 -8.95 -20.71
N HIS A 99 5.70 -7.78 -20.11
CA HIS A 99 4.79 -7.20 -19.13
C HIS A 99 3.48 -6.77 -19.81
N PRO A 100 2.30 -7.22 -19.33
CA PRO A 100 1.01 -7.01 -20.00
C PRO A 100 0.51 -5.57 -19.99
N THR A 101 1.07 -4.73 -19.13
CA THR A 101 0.72 -3.32 -19.01
C THR A 101 1.97 -2.46 -18.91
N ARG A 102 1.92 -1.25 -19.47
CA ARG A 102 3.01 -0.28 -19.40
C ARG A 102 2.65 0.84 -18.44
N LYS A 103 3.63 1.29 -17.68
CA LYS A 103 3.49 2.51 -16.86
C LYS A 103 3.53 3.74 -17.76
N THR A 104 2.72 4.73 -17.43
CA THR A 104 2.71 6.04 -18.08
C THR A 104 2.63 7.12 -17.00
N MET A 105 2.90 8.38 -17.36
CA MET A 105 2.74 9.52 -16.44
C MET A 105 1.32 9.63 -15.86
N LEU A 106 0.29 9.24 -16.64
CA LEU A 106 -1.12 9.26 -16.25
C LEU A 106 -1.56 7.99 -15.52
N SER A 107 -0.81 6.90 -15.60
CA SER A 107 -1.12 5.61 -14.97
C SER A 107 0.13 5.01 -14.34
N LYS A 108 0.45 5.50 -13.13
CA LYS A 108 1.60 5.03 -12.32
C LYS A 108 1.42 3.61 -11.81
N LEU A 109 0.18 3.16 -11.66
CA LEU A 109 -0.20 1.86 -11.10
C LEU A 109 -0.79 0.95 -12.17
N ASN A 110 -0.41 -0.31 -12.16
CA ASN A 110 -1.03 -1.34 -12.99
C ASN A 110 -2.42 -1.76 -12.44
N PRO A 111 -3.26 -2.47 -13.22
CA PRO A 111 -4.61 -2.84 -12.81
C PRO A 111 -4.69 -3.61 -11.49
N LEU A 112 -3.77 -4.54 -11.25
CA LEU A 112 -3.73 -5.32 -10.01
C LEU A 112 -3.33 -4.45 -8.81
N GLN A 113 -2.33 -3.57 -8.99
CA GLN A 113 -1.94 -2.61 -7.96
C GLN A 113 -3.09 -1.65 -7.61
N LYS A 114 -3.84 -1.15 -8.60
CA LYS A 114 -5.01 -0.30 -8.36
C LYS A 114 -6.05 -1.01 -7.50
N LEU A 115 -6.37 -2.26 -7.79
CA LEU A 115 -7.33 -3.06 -7.03
C LEU A 115 -6.86 -3.30 -5.60
N VAL A 116 -5.61 -3.77 -5.43
CA VAL A 116 -5.03 -4.06 -4.11
C VAL A 116 -4.94 -2.80 -3.26
N TYR A 117 -4.47 -1.67 -3.82
CA TYR A 117 -4.38 -0.41 -3.08
C TYR A 117 -5.75 0.20 -2.77
N ALA A 118 -6.74 0.04 -3.64
CA ALA A 118 -8.11 0.44 -3.34
C ALA A 118 -8.67 -0.39 -2.17
N GLY A 119 -8.52 -1.72 -2.19
CA GLY A 119 -8.90 -2.60 -1.08
C GLY A 119 -8.19 -2.25 0.22
N LEU A 120 -6.89 -1.98 0.16
CA LEU A 120 -6.12 -1.56 1.32
C LEU A 120 -6.66 -0.25 1.92
N LYS A 121 -6.89 0.78 1.08
CA LYS A 121 -7.33 2.12 1.51
C LYS A 121 -8.79 2.16 1.96
N VAL A 122 -9.68 1.38 1.33
CA VAL A 122 -11.12 1.45 1.58
C VAL A 122 -11.58 0.41 2.61
N LEU A 123 -10.88 -0.71 2.74
CA LEU A 123 -11.27 -1.78 3.66
C LEU A 123 -10.29 -1.92 4.82
N VAL A 124 -9.03 -2.26 4.54
CA VAL A 124 -8.08 -2.64 5.61
C VAL A 124 -7.73 -1.45 6.50
N MET A 125 -7.40 -0.29 5.91
CA MET A 125 -7.03 0.90 6.69
C MET A 125 -8.17 1.44 7.57
N PRO A 126 -9.44 1.59 7.09
CA PRO A 126 -10.53 1.98 7.97
C PRO A 126 -10.78 0.98 9.11
N VAL A 127 -10.71 -0.32 8.82
CA VAL A 127 -10.86 -1.35 9.86
C VAL A 127 -9.76 -1.23 10.92
N MET A 128 -8.51 -1.04 10.52
CA MET A 128 -7.37 -0.85 11.42
C MET A 128 -7.52 0.42 12.28
N VAL A 129 -7.90 1.53 11.66
CA VAL A 129 -8.10 2.80 12.36
C VAL A 129 -9.25 2.71 13.36
N LEU A 130 -10.41 2.21 12.91
CA LEU A 130 -11.60 2.11 13.78
C LEU A 130 -11.37 1.14 14.93
N SER A 131 -10.84 -0.05 14.67
CA SER A 131 -10.57 -1.04 15.74
C SER A 131 -9.51 -0.54 16.71
N GLY A 132 -8.45 0.12 16.22
CA GLY A 132 -7.41 0.72 17.07
C GLY A 132 -7.94 1.84 17.97
N LEU A 133 -8.77 2.74 17.43
CA LEU A 133 -9.41 3.79 18.20
C LEU A 133 -10.38 3.22 19.24
N LEU A 134 -11.22 2.26 18.87
CA LEU A 134 -12.13 1.58 19.81
C LEU A 134 -11.34 0.89 20.93
N TYR A 135 -10.23 0.22 20.62
CA TYR A 135 -9.35 -0.40 21.61
C TYR A 135 -8.74 0.61 22.58
N MET A 136 -8.26 1.74 22.05
CA MET A 136 -7.70 2.83 22.84
C MET A 136 -8.73 3.47 23.77
N PHE A 137 -9.97 3.72 23.31
CA PHE A 137 -11.05 4.24 24.14
C PHE A 137 -11.52 3.24 25.18
N TYR A 138 -11.58 1.96 24.86
CA TYR A 138 -11.95 0.92 25.82
C TYR A 138 -10.99 0.84 27.00
N ARG A 139 -9.69 1.07 26.78
CA ARG A 139 -8.68 1.04 27.86
C ARG A 139 -8.85 2.15 28.89
N TYR A 140 -9.53 3.26 28.55
CA TYR A 140 -9.74 4.40 29.42
C TYR A 140 -11.23 4.77 29.57
N PRO A 141 -12.13 3.83 29.91
CA PRO A 141 -13.57 4.08 29.93
C PRO A 141 -13.97 5.13 30.95
N GLN A 142 -13.27 5.20 32.11
CA GLN A 142 -13.53 6.19 33.14
C GLN A 142 -13.15 7.62 32.75
N ARG A 143 -12.27 7.78 31.78
CA ARG A 143 -11.79 9.11 31.35
C ARG A 143 -12.70 9.77 30.31
N TYR A 144 -13.50 8.96 29.60
CA TYR A 144 -14.29 9.41 28.45
C TYR A 144 -15.79 9.18 28.58
N GLU A 145 -16.26 8.69 29.76
CA GLU A 145 -17.69 8.37 30.03
C GLU A 145 -18.36 7.53 28.91
N VAL A 146 -17.59 6.76 28.16
CA VAL A 146 -18.11 5.93 27.06
C VAL A 146 -18.79 4.70 27.67
N ILE A 147 -20.09 4.61 27.45
CA ILE A 147 -20.98 3.54 27.89
C ILE A 147 -20.41 2.16 27.52
N SER A 148 -20.20 1.35 28.54
CA SER A 148 -19.92 -0.09 28.61
C SER A 148 -19.82 -0.85 27.26
N LEU A 149 -18.67 -0.83 26.62
CA LEU A 149 -18.25 -1.98 25.82
C LEU A 149 -17.98 -3.13 26.80
N ASN A 150 -18.72 -4.22 26.70
CA ASN A 150 -18.49 -5.39 27.55
C ASN A 150 -17.22 -6.14 27.14
N VAL A 151 -16.72 -7.05 27.98
CA VAL A 151 -15.47 -7.81 27.72
C VAL A 151 -15.50 -8.56 26.39
N HIS A 152 -16.66 -9.10 25.98
CA HIS A 152 -16.84 -9.76 24.68
C HIS A 152 -16.65 -8.80 23.50
N GLY A 153 -17.07 -7.53 23.64
CA GLY A 153 -16.82 -6.52 22.61
C GLY A 153 -15.33 -6.20 22.44
N LEU A 154 -14.57 -6.18 23.54
CA LEU A 154 -13.11 -5.95 23.51
C LEU A 154 -12.38 -7.08 22.80
N GLU A 155 -12.73 -8.33 23.07
CA GLU A 155 -12.12 -9.49 22.43
C GLU A 155 -12.32 -9.44 20.90
N LEU A 156 -13.54 -9.16 20.44
CA LEU A 156 -13.83 -9.02 19.03
C LEU A 156 -13.02 -7.89 18.37
N ILE A 157 -12.93 -6.72 19.02
CA ILE A 157 -12.15 -5.58 18.54
C ILE A 157 -10.66 -5.97 18.42
N ALA A 158 -10.11 -6.66 19.43
CA ALA A 158 -8.73 -7.13 19.42
C ALA A 158 -8.46 -8.13 18.29
N ILE A 159 -9.36 -9.08 18.06
CA ILE A 159 -9.28 -10.05 16.96
C ILE A 159 -9.31 -9.34 15.61
N VAL A 160 -10.25 -8.42 15.39
CA VAL A 160 -10.38 -7.67 14.14
C VAL A 160 -9.12 -6.83 13.88
N HIS A 161 -8.59 -6.15 14.90
CA HIS A 161 -7.35 -5.37 14.79
C HIS A 161 -6.17 -6.27 14.43
N THR A 162 -6.02 -7.41 15.07
CA THR A 162 -4.96 -8.39 14.81
C THR A 162 -5.04 -8.95 13.39
N ILE A 163 -6.24 -9.34 12.93
CA ILE A 163 -6.44 -9.80 11.53
C ILE A 163 -6.01 -8.71 10.54
N GLY A 164 -6.42 -7.46 10.77
CA GLY A 164 -6.02 -6.33 9.94
C GLY A 164 -4.50 -6.13 9.91
N ALA A 165 -3.82 -6.28 11.06
CA ALA A 165 -2.36 -6.19 11.16
C ALA A 165 -1.66 -7.29 10.34
N PHE A 166 -2.16 -8.54 10.37
CA PHE A 166 -1.63 -9.62 9.53
C PHE A 166 -1.89 -9.41 8.04
N LEU A 167 -3.02 -8.82 7.65
CA LEU A 167 -3.28 -8.42 6.27
C LEU A 167 -2.30 -7.34 5.79
N LEU A 168 -2.00 -6.34 6.65
CA LEU A 168 -0.98 -5.34 6.35
C LEU A 168 0.42 -5.95 6.24
N LEU A 169 0.78 -6.88 7.11
CA LEU A 169 2.06 -7.59 7.06
C LEU A 169 2.18 -8.41 5.76
N SER A 170 1.13 -9.13 5.38
CA SER A 170 1.09 -9.90 4.12
C SER A 170 1.23 -8.98 2.90
N PHE A 171 0.54 -7.84 2.92
CA PHE A 171 0.72 -6.81 1.89
C PHE A 171 2.16 -6.28 1.87
N PHE A 172 2.76 -6.01 3.02
CA PHE A 172 4.13 -5.51 3.10
C PHE A 172 5.14 -6.50 2.49
N VAL A 173 5.02 -7.80 2.81
CA VAL A 173 5.89 -8.84 2.23
C VAL A 173 5.72 -8.91 0.71
N ALA A 174 4.47 -8.94 0.21
CA ALA A 174 4.19 -8.91 -1.21
C ALA A 174 4.73 -7.63 -1.89
N HIS A 175 4.61 -6.48 -1.23
CA HIS A 175 5.12 -5.20 -1.72
C HIS A 175 6.64 -5.21 -1.85
N LEU A 176 7.37 -5.74 -0.86
CA LEU A 176 8.82 -5.89 -0.93
C LEU A 176 9.25 -6.77 -2.11
N TYR A 177 8.54 -7.88 -2.34
CA TYR A 177 8.79 -8.72 -3.51
C TYR A 177 8.56 -7.93 -4.81
N LEU A 178 7.42 -7.25 -4.94
CA LEU A 178 7.08 -6.51 -6.16
C LEU A 178 8.01 -5.33 -6.45
N ILE A 179 8.64 -4.73 -5.44
CA ILE A 179 9.66 -3.70 -5.65
C ILE A 179 10.82 -4.22 -6.51
N THR A 180 11.17 -5.49 -6.38
CA THR A 180 12.30 -6.11 -7.10
C THR A 180 11.97 -6.50 -8.54
N THR A 181 10.70 -6.41 -8.97
CA THR A 181 10.23 -6.86 -10.29
C THR A 181 10.22 -5.77 -11.37
N GLY A 182 10.96 -4.67 -11.18
CA GLY A 182 11.14 -3.62 -12.18
C GLY A 182 12.14 -3.97 -13.28
N HIS A 183 12.52 -3.00 -14.12
CA HIS A 183 13.54 -3.19 -15.16
C HIS A 183 14.89 -3.67 -14.58
N THR A 184 15.22 -3.19 -13.40
CA THR A 184 16.29 -3.72 -12.55
C THR A 184 15.75 -3.95 -11.15
N VAL A 185 16.40 -4.79 -10.35
CA VAL A 185 16.00 -5.11 -8.97
C VAL A 185 15.79 -3.85 -8.11
N THR A 186 16.52 -2.79 -8.40
CA THR A 186 16.47 -1.52 -7.63
C THR A 186 15.73 -0.38 -8.32
N SER A 187 15.21 -0.56 -9.55
CA SER A 187 14.62 0.53 -10.33
C SER A 187 13.42 1.19 -9.62
N ASN A 188 12.49 0.39 -9.10
CA ASN A 188 11.33 0.90 -8.37
C ASN A 188 11.72 1.60 -7.06
N LEU A 189 12.72 1.08 -6.34
CA LEU A 189 13.25 1.71 -5.12
C LEU A 189 13.90 3.06 -5.45
N LYS A 190 14.75 3.11 -6.48
CA LYS A 190 15.38 4.37 -6.95
C LYS A 190 14.32 5.40 -7.37
N ALA A 191 13.28 4.97 -8.10
CA ALA A 191 12.20 5.86 -8.50
C ALA A 191 11.50 6.48 -7.28
N MET A 192 11.25 5.68 -6.23
CA MET A 192 10.62 6.17 -5.01
C MET A 192 11.54 7.02 -4.13
N LEU A 193 12.85 6.92 -4.27
CA LEU A 193 13.83 7.78 -3.59
C LEU A 193 14.06 9.09 -4.35
N THR A 194 14.23 9.03 -5.67
CA THR A 194 14.62 10.17 -6.50
C THR A 194 13.44 10.93 -7.10
N GLY A 195 12.32 10.27 -7.31
CA GLY A 195 11.14 10.76 -8.03
C GLY A 195 11.17 10.47 -9.54
N TYR A 196 12.30 10.01 -10.07
CA TYR A 196 12.48 9.77 -11.50
C TYR A 196 12.37 8.28 -11.84
N GLU A 197 11.69 7.99 -12.95
CA GLU A 197 11.55 6.65 -13.51
C GLU A 197 11.85 6.67 -15.01
N ASP A 198 12.44 5.59 -15.53
CA ASP A 198 12.70 5.42 -16.96
C ASP A 198 11.43 4.84 -17.62
N LEU A 199 10.75 5.67 -18.42
CA LEU A 199 9.55 5.30 -19.15
C LEU A 199 9.86 5.00 -20.63
N PRO A 200 9.10 4.09 -21.30
CA PRO A 200 9.21 3.89 -22.74
C PRO A 200 8.90 5.19 -23.51
N GLU A 201 9.59 5.41 -24.60
CA GLU A 201 9.28 6.53 -25.50
C GLU A 201 7.94 6.30 -26.24
N GLU A 202 7.19 7.39 -26.52
CA GLU A 202 5.89 7.29 -27.22
C GLU A 202 6.00 6.68 -28.63
N SER A 203 7.18 6.79 -29.28
CA SER A 203 7.45 6.16 -30.57
C SER A 203 7.41 4.62 -30.50
N ASP A 204 7.80 4.05 -29.35
CA ASP A 204 7.77 2.61 -29.13
C ASP A 204 6.34 2.10 -28.84
N THR A 205 5.47 2.96 -28.30
CA THR A 205 4.06 2.63 -28.06
C THR A 205 3.27 2.45 -29.36
N LYS A 206 3.48 3.30 -30.37
CA LYS A 206 2.79 3.20 -31.67
C LYS A 206 3.22 1.98 -32.49
N LYS A 207 4.47 1.53 -32.36
CA LYS A 207 4.97 0.34 -33.07
C LYS A 207 4.41 -0.96 -32.53
N ASP A 208 4.15 -1.06 -31.23
CA ASP A 208 3.63 -2.27 -30.63
C ASP A 208 2.11 -2.38 -30.72
N ASP A 209 1.39 -1.27 -30.68
CA ASP A 209 -0.07 -1.26 -30.97
C ASP A 209 -0.34 -1.67 -32.43
N PHE A 210 0.56 -1.32 -33.34
CA PHE A 210 0.47 -1.76 -34.75
C PHE A 210 0.74 -3.26 -34.89
N LYS A 211 1.68 -3.84 -34.13
CA LYS A 211 1.98 -5.29 -34.17
C LYS A 211 0.88 -6.16 -33.57
N THR A 212 0.12 -5.62 -32.59
CA THR A 212 -0.99 -6.35 -31.95
C THR A 212 -2.31 -6.27 -32.75
N THR A 213 -2.40 -5.33 -33.70
CA THR A 213 -3.61 -5.14 -34.55
C THR A 213 -3.53 -5.83 -35.92
N VAL A 214 -2.38 -6.35 -36.33
CA VAL A 214 -2.26 -7.09 -37.59
C VAL A 214 -2.49 -8.59 -37.31
N PRO A 215 -3.58 -9.20 -37.81
CA PRO A 215 -3.76 -10.65 -37.72
C PRO A 215 -2.65 -11.32 -38.53
N VAL A 216 -1.95 -12.24 -37.88
CA VAL A 216 -1.02 -13.14 -38.57
C VAL A 216 -1.86 -13.99 -39.54
N LEU A 217 -1.86 -13.58 -40.81
CA LEU A 217 -2.37 -14.43 -41.90
C LEU A 217 -1.41 -15.62 -41.97
N SER A 218 -1.82 -16.73 -41.37
CA SER A 218 -1.18 -18.03 -41.53
C SER A 218 -1.27 -18.45 -43.01
N LYS A 219 -0.11 -18.63 -43.63
CA LYS A 219 0.00 -19.48 -44.81
C LYS A 219 0.14 -20.92 -44.38
#